data_99ca1e7b99387fb465ad6e157eacb7ec
#
_entry.id   99ca1e7b99387fb465ad6e157eacb7ec
#
_cell.length_a   1.000
_cell.length_b   1.000
_cell.length_c   1.000
_cell.angle_alpha   90.00
_cell.angle_beta   90.00
_cell.angle_gamma   90.00
#
_symmetry.space_group_name_H-M   'P 1'
#
loop_
_entity.id
_entity.type
_entity.pdbx_description
1 polymer ?
#
loop_
_entity_poly.entity_id
_entity_poly.type
_entity_poly.pdbx_seq_one_letter_code
_entity_poly.pdbx_strand_id
1 'polypeptide(L)'
;MNKILSQALKKAVSEYSPEIKDTIKDKRPDLFSLNNETELYQNNKGIIIKIDRSRDKNLTDFGKATLKDRYLGHNESFQDLFARVASSYADDNLHAQRIYNYISNLWFMPATPVLSNGGTKRGLPISCFLNEASDSLGGILDLWSENVWLAAKGGGIGSYWGNLRSCLLYTSPSPRDRRL
;
A
#
# COMPACT_ATOMS: atom_id res chain seq x y z
N MET A 1 3.51 15.93 19.58
CA MET A 1 4.05 14.55 19.60
C MET A 1 4.81 14.17 18.32
N ASN A 2 4.54 14.74 17.14
CA ASN A 2 5.17 14.34 15.87
C ASN A 2 6.61 14.84 15.60
N LYS A 3 7.09 15.92 16.25
CA LYS A 3 8.45 16.44 16.00
C LYS A 3 9.55 15.60 16.65
N ILE A 4 9.28 15.05 17.83
CA ILE A 4 10.26 14.25 18.59
C ILE A 4 10.48 12.88 17.92
N LEU A 5 9.41 12.26 17.41
CA LEU A 5 9.49 10.98 16.68
C LEU A 5 10.26 11.13 15.35
N SER A 6 10.06 12.24 14.65
CA SER A 6 10.78 12.56 13.41
C SER A 6 12.28 12.81 13.63
N GLN A 7 12.65 13.45 14.73
CA GLN A 7 14.07 13.66 15.08
C GLN A 7 14.76 12.37 15.56
N ALA A 8 14.06 11.53 16.32
CA ALA A 8 14.58 10.24 16.75
C ALA A 8 14.80 9.28 15.56
N LEU A 9 13.87 9.25 14.61
CA LEU A 9 14.02 8.47 13.38
C LEU A 9 15.18 8.98 12.50
N LYS A 10 15.33 10.30 12.35
CA LYS A 10 16.45 10.88 11.59
C LYS A 10 17.79 10.59 12.24
N LYS A 11 17.86 10.58 13.58
CA LYS A 11 19.08 10.24 14.33
C LYS A 11 19.42 8.75 14.22
N ALA A 12 18.44 7.86 14.37
CA ALA A 12 18.62 6.42 14.18
C ALA A 12 19.09 6.06 12.76
N VAL A 13 18.54 6.71 11.73
CA VAL A 13 18.95 6.51 10.32
C VAL A 13 20.36 7.05 10.06
N SER A 14 20.79 8.14 10.75
CA SER A 14 22.16 8.69 10.61
C SER A 14 23.23 7.86 11.31
N GLU A 15 22.89 7.18 12.41
CA GLU A 15 23.82 6.33 13.16
C GLU A 15 24.01 4.94 12.53
N TYR A 16 23.07 4.46 11.72
CA TYR A 16 23.14 3.13 11.07
C TYR A 16 23.77 3.14 9.67
N SER A 17 24.31 4.26 9.19
CA SER A 17 24.58 4.44 7.76
C SER A 17 25.96 4.93 7.33
N PRO A 18 27.11 4.57 7.90
CA PRO A 18 28.38 4.77 7.16
C PRO A 18 28.65 3.68 6.12
N GLU A 19 28.41 2.39 6.44
CA GLU A 19 28.77 1.26 5.56
C GLU A 19 27.80 1.03 4.39
N ILE A 20 26.54 1.40 4.54
CA ILE A 20 25.54 1.24 3.48
C ILE A 20 25.71 2.29 2.37
N LYS A 21 26.24 3.48 2.68
CA LYS A 21 26.44 4.54 1.68
C LYS A 21 27.49 4.20 0.63
N ASP A 22 28.52 3.48 1.00
CA ASP A 22 29.60 3.13 0.07
C ASP A 22 29.28 1.89 -0.78
N THR A 23 28.45 0.97 -0.24
CA THR A 23 28.01 -0.22 -0.98
C THR A 23 26.94 0.12 -2.04
N ILE A 24 26.19 1.20 -1.86
CA ILE A 24 25.13 1.62 -2.80
C ILE A 24 25.69 2.49 -3.94
N LYS A 25 26.86 3.11 -3.77
CA LYS A 25 27.44 3.98 -4.80
C LYS A 25 27.94 3.25 -6.04
N ASP A 26 28.27 1.96 -5.96
CA ASP A 26 29.08 1.31 -7.00
C ASP A 26 28.31 0.32 -7.91
N LYS A 27 27.00 0.17 -7.76
CA LYS A 27 26.19 -0.75 -8.60
C LYS A 27 24.83 -0.20 -9.02
N ARG A 28 24.73 1.09 -9.29
CA ARG A 28 23.52 1.59 -9.98
C ARG A 28 23.72 1.37 -11.48
N PRO A 29 22.92 0.49 -12.11
CA PRO A 29 22.86 0.51 -13.56
C PRO A 29 22.45 1.94 -13.96
N ASP A 30 23.14 2.47 -14.97
CA ASP A 30 22.87 3.80 -15.50
C ASP A 30 21.37 3.96 -15.75
N LEU A 31 20.71 4.79 -14.94
CA LEU A 31 19.26 5.00 -14.97
C LEU A 31 18.78 5.60 -16.31
N PHE A 32 19.72 5.90 -17.20
CA PHE A 32 19.50 6.63 -18.44
C PHE A 32 20.05 5.96 -19.71
N SER A 33 20.49 4.69 -19.63
CA SER A 33 20.84 3.96 -20.85
C SER A 33 19.58 3.75 -21.69
N LEU A 34 19.47 4.50 -22.77
CA LEU A 34 18.36 4.48 -23.71
C LEU A 34 18.48 3.24 -24.61
N ASN A 35 17.66 2.24 -24.38
CA ASN A 35 17.28 1.28 -25.41
C ASN A 35 16.17 1.89 -26.26
N ASN A 36 16.16 1.64 -27.56
CA ASN A 36 15.30 2.26 -28.58
C ASN A 36 13.77 2.03 -28.43
N GLU A 37 13.30 1.51 -27.30
CA GLU A 37 11.89 1.20 -27.01
C GLU A 37 11.33 1.95 -25.80
N THR A 38 11.98 3.07 -25.41
CA THR A 38 11.54 3.86 -24.26
C THR A 38 10.49 4.90 -24.67
N GLU A 39 9.32 4.83 -24.06
CA GLU A 39 8.25 5.81 -24.20
C GLU A 39 8.15 6.69 -22.96
N LEU A 40 7.55 7.86 -23.10
CA LEU A 40 7.26 8.74 -21.97
C LEU A 40 5.81 8.53 -21.51
N TYR A 41 5.64 8.23 -20.25
CA TYR A 41 4.35 8.21 -19.57
C TYR A 41 4.22 9.45 -18.70
N GLN A 42 3.09 10.15 -18.78
CA GLN A 42 2.78 11.28 -17.92
C GLN A 42 1.45 11.06 -17.21
N ASN A 43 1.44 11.27 -15.89
CA ASN A 43 0.21 11.21 -15.12
C ASN A 43 -0.49 12.58 -15.03
N ASN A 44 -1.69 12.62 -14.45
CA ASN A 44 -2.48 13.83 -14.26
C ASN A 44 -1.84 14.87 -13.31
N LYS A 45 -0.83 14.49 -12.53
CA LYS A 45 -0.06 15.38 -11.65
C LYS A 45 1.17 15.98 -12.32
N GLY A 46 1.40 15.67 -13.60
CA GLY A 46 2.56 16.13 -14.34
C GLY A 46 3.84 15.33 -14.11
N ILE A 47 3.78 14.22 -13.37
CA ILE A 47 4.94 13.33 -13.17
C ILE A 47 5.21 12.55 -14.45
N ILE A 48 6.46 12.60 -14.93
CA ILE A 48 6.91 11.97 -16.17
C ILE A 48 7.85 10.81 -15.84
N ILE A 49 7.58 9.66 -16.46
CA ILE A 49 8.35 8.41 -16.33
C ILE A 49 8.74 7.90 -17.71
N LYS A 50 9.96 7.43 -17.85
CA LYS A 50 10.39 6.67 -19.03
C LYS A 50 9.96 5.22 -18.88
N ILE A 51 9.16 4.71 -19.80
CA ILE A 51 8.68 3.33 -19.85
C ILE A 51 9.57 2.52 -20.79
N ASP A 52 9.90 1.32 -20.37
CA ASP A 52 10.60 0.30 -21.16
C ASP A 52 9.70 -0.91 -21.38
N ARG A 53 9.08 -0.98 -22.53
CA ARG A 53 8.15 -2.09 -22.89
C ARG A 53 8.85 -3.44 -23.03
N SER A 54 10.17 -3.45 -23.28
CA SER A 54 10.93 -4.68 -23.38
C SER A 54 10.91 -5.50 -22.08
N ARG A 55 10.63 -4.86 -20.95
CA ARG A 55 10.55 -5.51 -19.63
C ARG A 55 9.33 -6.44 -19.46
N ASP A 56 8.37 -6.40 -20.37
CA ASP A 56 7.27 -7.36 -20.39
C ASP A 56 7.74 -8.83 -20.55
N LYS A 57 8.95 -9.03 -21.09
CA LYS A 57 9.61 -10.34 -21.13
C LYS A 57 9.95 -10.92 -19.74
N ASN A 58 10.09 -10.06 -18.72
CA ASN A 58 10.36 -10.49 -17.35
C ASN A 58 9.13 -11.12 -16.69
N LEU A 59 7.93 -10.86 -17.22
CA LEU A 59 6.68 -11.40 -16.71
C LEU A 59 6.48 -12.82 -17.24
N THR A 60 6.17 -13.76 -16.35
CA THR A 60 5.73 -15.10 -16.74
C THR A 60 4.35 -15.07 -17.40
N ASP A 61 3.98 -16.10 -18.14
CA ASP A 61 2.66 -16.19 -18.78
C ASP A 61 1.53 -16.17 -17.72
N PHE A 62 1.72 -16.84 -16.59
CA PHE A 62 0.81 -16.79 -15.45
C PHE A 62 0.71 -15.36 -14.88
N GLY A 63 1.83 -14.66 -14.71
CA GLY A 63 1.87 -13.28 -14.26
C GLY A 63 1.10 -12.35 -15.20
N LYS A 64 1.32 -12.47 -16.50
CA LYS A 64 0.59 -11.70 -17.53
C LYS A 64 -0.91 -11.96 -17.49
N ALA A 65 -1.33 -13.23 -17.38
CA ALA A 65 -2.74 -13.59 -17.29
C ALA A 65 -3.38 -12.99 -16.02
N THR A 66 -2.70 -13.08 -14.86
CA THR A 66 -3.18 -12.52 -13.59
C THR A 66 -3.29 -11.00 -13.62
N LEU A 67 -2.28 -10.31 -14.17
CA LEU A 67 -2.32 -8.85 -14.31
C LEU A 67 -3.46 -8.40 -15.21
N LYS A 68 -3.68 -9.11 -16.32
CA LYS A 68 -4.76 -8.82 -17.28
C LYS A 68 -6.14 -9.03 -16.67
N ASP A 69 -6.32 -10.09 -15.88
CA ASP A 69 -7.61 -10.45 -15.26
C ASP A 69 -8.03 -9.47 -14.15
N ARG A 70 -7.07 -9.00 -13.33
CA ARG A 70 -7.39 -8.35 -12.06
C ARG A 70 -6.91 -6.92 -11.88
N TYR A 71 -5.87 -6.49 -12.61
CA TYR A 71 -5.15 -5.26 -12.28
C TYR A 71 -5.13 -4.21 -13.38
N LEU A 72 -5.18 -4.61 -14.65
CA LEU A 72 -5.15 -3.67 -15.75
C LEU A 72 -6.42 -2.83 -15.80
N GLY A 73 -6.24 -1.55 -16.06
CA GLY A 73 -7.31 -0.65 -16.44
C GLY A 73 -7.79 -0.89 -17.88
N HIS A 74 -8.82 -0.16 -18.29
CA HIS A 74 -9.28 -0.20 -19.67
C HIS A 74 -8.21 0.36 -20.61
N ASN A 75 -7.80 -0.41 -21.62
CA ASN A 75 -6.72 -0.07 -22.57
C ASN A 75 -5.34 0.17 -21.94
N GLU A 76 -5.06 -0.41 -20.79
CA GLU A 76 -3.77 -0.29 -20.09
C GLU A 76 -2.88 -1.50 -20.41
N SER A 77 -1.58 -1.26 -20.68
CA SER A 77 -0.57 -2.32 -20.78
C SER A 77 0.09 -2.59 -19.43
N PHE A 78 0.92 -3.65 -19.35
CA PHE A 78 1.62 -4.00 -18.10
C PHE A 78 2.55 -2.88 -17.62
N GLN A 79 3.29 -2.27 -18.55
CA GLN A 79 4.21 -1.20 -18.19
C GLN A 79 3.48 0.10 -17.84
N ASP A 80 2.32 0.37 -18.46
CA ASP A 80 1.47 1.52 -18.10
C ASP A 80 0.89 1.36 -16.69
N LEU A 81 0.48 0.14 -16.32
CA LEU A 81 0.06 -0.20 -14.96
C LEU A 81 1.17 0.16 -13.94
N PHE A 82 2.40 -0.29 -14.20
CA PHE A 82 3.52 -0.04 -13.30
C PHE A 82 3.87 1.46 -13.23
N ALA A 83 3.79 2.16 -14.36
CA ALA A 83 4.02 3.61 -14.41
C ALA A 83 2.91 4.39 -13.69
N ARG A 84 1.64 3.99 -13.85
CA ARG A 84 0.50 4.58 -13.12
C ARG A 84 0.69 4.47 -11.61
N VAL A 85 1.00 3.28 -11.13
CA VAL A 85 1.22 3.03 -9.70
C VAL A 85 2.43 3.80 -9.19
N ALA A 86 3.57 3.74 -9.88
CA ALA A 86 4.78 4.44 -9.48
C ALA A 86 4.57 5.95 -9.39
N SER A 87 3.95 6.56 -10.41
CA SER A 87 3.69 8.00 -10.45
C SER A 87 2.66 8.49 -9.42
N SER A 88 1.81 7.58 -8.92
CA SER A 88 0.76 7.94 -7.96
C SER A 88 1.29 8.19 -6.56
N TYR A 89 2.35 7.50 -6.18
CA TYR A 89 2.93 7.51 -4.84
C TYR A 89 4.30 8.20 -4.77
N ALA A 90 4.79 8.71 -5.88
CA ALA A 90 6.05 9.42 -5.93
C ALA A 90 5.89 10.91 -5.62
N ASP A 91 6.94 11.50 -5.05
CA ASP A 91 7.02 12.92 -4.73
C ASP A 91 7.49 13.73 -5.94
N ASP A 92 8.36 13.14 -6.79
CA ASP A 92 8.94 13.76 -7.97
C ASP A 92 9.21 12.74 -9.09
N ASN A 93 9.68 13.21 -10.25
CA ASN A 93 9.95 12.37 -11.41
C ASN A 93 11.05 11.33 -11.15
N LEU A 94 12.08 11.69 -10.38
CA LEU A 94 13.19 10.80 -10.07
C LEU A 94 12.74 9.67 -9.14
N HIS A 95 11.94 10.01 -8.13
CA HIS A 95 11.33 9.04 -7.22
C HIS A 95 10.38 8.09 -7.99
N ALA A 96 9.53 8.64 -8.85
CA ALA A 96 8.63 7.86 -9.70
C ALA A 96 9.40 6.89 -10.61
N GLN A 97 10.47 7.35 -11.24
CA GLN A 97 11.31 6.51 -12.10
C GLN A 97 11.98 5.37 -11.32
N ARG A 98 12.42 5.61 -10.08
CA ARG A 98 12.99 4.56 -9.22
C ARG A 98 11.96 3.51 -8.86
N ILE A 99 10.76 3.92 -8.41
CA ILE A 99 9.68 2.99 -8.08
C ILE A 99 9.31 2.16 -9.32
N TYR A 100 9.12 2.80 -10.48
CA TYR A 100 8.85 2.12 -11.73
C TYR A 100 9.93 1.08 -12.07
N ASN A 101 11.20 1.45 -11.96
CA ASN A 101 12.30 0.54 -12.25
C ASN A 101 12.29 -0.68 -11.32
N TYR A 102 11.99 -0.51 -10.04
CA TYR A 102 11.93 -1.63 -9.10
C TYR A 102 10.76 -2.57 -9.39
N ILE A 103 9.59 -2.02 -9.72
CA ILE A 103 8.41 -2.82 -10.04
C ILE A 103 8.60 -3.54 -11.38
N SER A 104 9.02 -2.83 -12.43
CA SER A 104 9.15 -3.36 -13.79
C SER A 104 10.26 -4.39 -13.95
N ASN A 105 11.29 -4.34 -13.10
CA ASN A 105 12.32 -5.38 -13.00
C ASN A 105 11.94 -6.53 -12.04
N LEU A 106 10.76 -6.49 -11.44
CA LEU A 106 10.26 -7.48 -10.47
C LEU A 106 11.12 -7.59 -9.19
N TRP A 107 11.86 -6.53 -8.85
CA TRP A 107 12.60 -6.46 -7.58
C TRP A 107 11.70 -6.14 -6.40
N PHE A 108 10.58 -5.50 -6.68
CA PHE A 108 9.53 -5.14 -5.73
C PHE A 108 8.17 -5.25 -6.40
N MET A 109 7.20 -5.83 -5.71
CA MET A 109 5.81 -5.88 -6.18
C MET A 109 4.89 -5.29 -5.11
N PRO A 110 4.15 -4.23 -5.43
CA PRO A 110 3.17 -3.65 -4.53
C PRO A 110 2.05 -4.63 -4.20
N ALA A 111 1.42 -4.43 -3.04
CA ALA A 111 0.23 -5.19 -2.66
C ALA A 111 -0.93 -4.98 -3.63
N THR A 112 -1.83 -5.97 -3.71
CA THR A 112 -3.01 -5.96 -4.59
C THR A 112 -3.77 -4.64 -4.61
N PRO A 113 -4.16 -4.02 -3.46
CA PRO A 113 -4.93 -2.78 -3.50
C PRO A 113 -4.12 -1.58 -4.02
N VAL A 114 -2.81 -1.59 -3.85
CA VAL A 114 -1.94 -0.57 -4.42
C VAL A 114 -1.87 -0.70 -5.93
N LEU A 115 -1.68 -1.92 -6.46
CA LEU A 115 -1.64 -2.18 -7.89
C LEU A 115 -2.97 -1.89 -8.60
N SER A 116 -4.09 -2.33 -8.01
CA SER A 116 -5.41 -2.18 -8.64
C SER A 116 -5.96 -0.77 -8.53
N ASN A 117 -5.77 -0.09 -7.40
CA ASN A 117 -6.41 1.18 -7.09
C ASN A 117 -5.46 2.39 -7.21
N GLY A 118 -4.15 2.20 -7.15
CA GLY A 118 -3.16 3.27 -7.22
C GLY A 118 -3.31 4.10 -8.50
N GLY A 119 -3.44 5.43 -8.35
CA GLY A 119 -3.65 6.35 -9.46
C GLY A 119 -5.05 6.33 -10.08
N THR A 120 -5.97 5.59 -9.50
CA THR A 120 -7.37 5.54 -9.94
C THR A 120 -8.28 6.20 -8.89
N LYS A 121 -9.54 6.43 -9.27
CA LYS A 121 -10.58 6.87 -8.33
C LYS A 121 -11.30 5.70 -7.65
N ARG A 122 -10.83 4.47 -7.87
CA ARG A 122 -11.46 3.23 -7.38
C ARG A 122 -10.81 2.81 -6.07
N GLY A 123 -11.63 2.44 -5.09
CA GLY A 123 -11.18 1.80 -3.86
C GLY A 123 -10.14 2.57 -3.04
N LEU A 124 -9.58 1.87 -2.09
CA LEU A 124 -8.49 2.36 -1.23
C LEU A 124 -7.19 1.62 -1.58
N PRO A 125 -6.01 2.23 -1.39
CA PRO A 125 -4.72 1.55 -1.57
C PRO A 125 -4.36 0.62 -0.40
N ILE A 126 -5.30 0.36 0.49
CA ILE A 126 -5.17 -0.43 1.71
C ILE A 126 -6.27 -1.48 1.71
N SER A 127 -5.94 -2.71 2.13
CA SER A 127 -6.90 -3.81 2.19
C SER A 127 -7.26 -4.24 3.62
N CYS A 128 -6.50 -3.83 4.64
CA CYS A 128 -6.64 -4.32 6.00
C CYS A 128 -6.83 -3.17 6.96
N PHE A 129 -7.91 -3.26 7.75
CA PHE A 129 -8.28 -2.30 8.78
C PHE A 129 -8.46 -3.02 10.10
N LEU A 130 -7.96 -2.42 11.17
CA LEU A 130 -8.13 -2.92 12.53
C LEU A 130 -8.82 -1.85 13.34
N ASN A 131 -9.88 -2.23 14.05
CA ASN A 131 -10.59 -1.35 14.96
C ASN A 131 -11.00 -2.09 16.23
N GLU A 132 -11.48 -1.36 17.23
CA GLU A 132 -11.89 -1.94 18.51
C GLU A 132 -13.21 -1.36 18.99
N ALA A 133 -14.00 -2.18 19.66
CA ALA A 133 -15.22 -1.74 20.31
C ALA A 133 -14.91 -1.12 21.67
N SER A 134 -15.37 0.10 21.93
CA SER A 134 -15.41 0.64 23.27
C SER A 134 -16.61 0.08 24.05
N ASP A 135 -16.47 0.03 25.38
CA ASP A 135 -17.49 -0.56 26.27
C ASP A 135 -18.69 0.38 26.47
N SER A 136 -19.39 0.68 25.37
CA SER A 136 -20.62 1.48 25.35
C SER A 136 -21.47 1.12 24.13
N LEU A 137 -22.79 1.36 24.22
CA LEU A 137 -23.69 1.18 23.08
C LEU A 137 -23.29 2.07 21.90
N GLY A 138 -22.92 3.34 22.18
CA GLY A 138 -22.43 4.26 21.17
C GLY A 138 -21.20 3.70 20.45
N GLY A 139 -20.19 3.23 21.20
CA GLY A 139 -18.97 2.68 20.62
C GLY A 139 -19.20 1.42 19.77
N ILE A 140 -20.17 0.58 20.14
CA ILE A 140 -20.56 -0.57 19.33
C ILE A 140 -21.21 -0.13 18.00
N LEU A 141 -22.11 0.86 18.07
CA LEU A 141 -22.78 1.40 16.88
C LEU A 141 -21.78 2.12 15.95
N ASP A 142 -20.85 2.88 16.50
CA ASP A 142 -19.80 3.56 15.76
C ASP A 142 -18.90 2.53 15.03
N LEU A 143 -18.49 1.48 15.74
CA LEU A 143 -17.72 0.39 15.13
C LEU A 143 -18.48 -0.30 13.98
N TRP A 144 -19.77 -0.55 14.14
CA TRP A 144 -20.57 -1.14 13.07
C TRP A 144 -20.68 -0.21 11.87
N SER A 145 -20.93 1.08 12.11
CA SER A 145 -20.98 2.09 11.06
C SER A 145 -19.66 2.14 10.28
N GLU A 146 -18.53 2.20 10.99
CA GLU A 146 -17.20 2.16 10.39
C GLU A 146 -16.98 0.90 9.55
N ASN A 147 -17.31 -0.28 10.10
CA ASN A 147 -17.17 -1.55 9.41
C ASN A 147 -17.98 -1.61 8.10
N VAL A 148 -19.20 -1.07 8.11
CA VAL A 148 -20.04 -1.02 6.89
C VAL A 148 -19.37 -0.18 5.81
N TRP A 149 -18.84 1.01 6.16
CA TRP A 149 -18.18 1.87 5.19
C TRP A 149 -16.87 1.29 4.67
N LEU A 150 -16.07 0.66 5.54
CA LEU A 150 -14.82 0.01 5.14
C LEU A 150 -15.09 -1.20 4.23
N ALA A 151 -16.07 -2.04 4.58
CA ALA A 151 -16.48 -3.18 3.77
C ALA A 151 -17.00 -2.75 2.39
N ALA A 152 -17.82 -1.69 2.33
CA ALA A 152 -18.33 -1.13 1.07
C ALA A 152 -17.20 -0.63 0.15
N LYS A 153 -16.03 -0.27 0.70
CA LYS A 153 -14.82 0.11 -0.05
C LYS A 153 -13.90 -1.08 -0.37
N GLY A 154 -14.29 -2.30 -0.03
CA GLY A 154 -13.52 -3.51 -0.28
C GLY A 154 -12.42 -3.80 0.74
N GLY A 155 -12.46 -3.19 1.91
CA GLY A 155 -11.53 -3.45 2.99
C GLY A 155 -11.80 -4.76 3.73
N GLY A 156 -10.75 -5.51 4.08
CA GLY A 156 -10.81 -6.58 5.08
C GLY A 156 -10.73 -5.96 6.48
N ILE A 157 -11.58 -6.40 7.41
CA ILE A 157 -11.71 -5.77 8.72
C ILE A 157 -11.50 -6.80 9.83
N GLY A 158 -10.63 -6.47 10.78
CA GLY A 158 -10.48 -7.18 12.04
C GLY A 158 -10.93 -6.29 13.20
N SER A 159 -11.98 -6.69 13.93
CA SER A 159 -12.51 -5.94 15.05
C SER A 159 -12.18 -6.62 16.37
N TYR A 160 -11.60 -5.86 17.30
CA TYR A 160 -11.32 -6.33 18.66
C TYR A 160 -12.47 -5.98 19.59
N TRP A 161 -12.99 -7.01 20.28
CA TRP A 161 -14.14 -6.92 21.16
C TRP A 161 -13.80 -7.17 22.64
N GLY A 162 -12.52 -7.38 22.96
CA GLY A 162 -12.08 -7.74 24.31
C GLY A 162 -12.24 -6.64 25.37
N ASN A 163 -12.53 -5.40 24.96
CA ASN A 163 -12.78 -4.30 25.90
C ASN A 163 -14.22 -4.28 26.44
N LEU A 164 -15.13 -5.07 25.84
CA LEU A 164 -16.48 -5.11 26.32
C LEU A 164 -16.56 -5.86 27.64
N ARG A 165 -17.25 -5.28 28.60
CA ARG A 165 -17.54 -5.92 29.87
C ARG A 165 -18.38 -7.19 29.66
N SER A 166 -18.21 -8.18 30.52
CA SER A 166 -19.08 -9.34 30.53
C SER A 166 -20.51 -8.94 30.92
N CYS A 167 -21.48 -9.52 30.24
CA CYS A 167 -22.89 -9.20 30.42
C CYS A 167 -23.39 -9.44 31.89
N LEU A 168 -22.67 -10.23 32.67
CA LEU A 168 -23.04 -10.62 34.00
C LEU A 168 -22.48 -9.70 35.10
N LEU A 169 -21.57 -8.80 34.79
CA LEU A 169 -20.92 -7.93 35.78
C LEU A 169 -21.77 -6.73 36.21
N TYR A 170 -22.78 -6.31 35.43
CA TYR A 170 -23.47 -5.03 35.66
C TYR A 170 -25.00 -5.04 35.57
N THR A 171 -25.66 -6.11 35.14
CA THR A 171 -27.07 -6.04 34.76
C THR A 171 -28.06 -6.80 35.65
N SER A 172 -27.70 -7.26 36.75
CA SER A 172 -28.44 -8.00 37.80
C SER A 172 -27.66 -9.23 38.22
N PRO A 173 -27.36 -9.39 39.48
CA PRO A 173 -26.78 -10.63 39.96
C PRO A 173 -27.80 -11.76 39.80
N SER A 174 -27.68 -12.52 38.73
CA SER A 174 -28.42 -13.77 38.57
C SER A 174 -27.94 -14.72 39.66
N PRO A 175 -28.83 -15.55 40.25
CA PRO A 175 -28.42 -16.60 41.18
C PRO A 175 -27.42 -17.59 40.59
N ARG A 176 -27.26 -17.62 39.25
CA ARG A 176 -26.28 -18.44 38.55
C ARG A 176 -24.87 -17.84 38.59
N ASP A 177 -24.71 -16.52 38.77
CA ASP A 177 -23.44 -15.82 38.78
C ASP A 177 -22.69 -15.90 40.11
N ARG A 178 -23.37 -16.41 41.16
CA ARG A 178 -22.80 -16.63 42.50
C ARG A 178 -22.04 -17.95 42.63
N ARG A 179 -21.85 -18.71 41.56
CA ARG A 179 -21.21 -20.04 41.57
C ARG A 179 -19.88 -20.10 40.84
N LEU A 180 -19.27 -18.96 40.55
CA LEU A 180 -17.88 -18.87 40.03
C LEU A 180 -16.97 -18.30 41.10
#